data_4262eae03b479e840d27f3b7fc1013c8
#
_entry.id   4262eae03b479e840d27f3b7fc1013c8
#
_cell.length_a   1.000
_cell.length_b   1.000
_cell.length_c   1.000
_cell.angle_alpha   90.00
_cell.angle_beta   90.00
_cell.angle_gamma   90.00
#
_symmetry.space_group_name_H-M   'P 1'
#
loop_
_entity.id
_entity.type
_entity.pdbx_description
1 polymer ?
#
loop_
_entity_poly.entity_id
_entity_poly.type
_entity_poly.pdbx_seq_one_letter_code
_entity_poly.pdbx_strand_id
1 'polypeptide(L)'
;MKKIFLILFSISYLFCNYEYSLEDFNTTSPTYGNYVWEPEYSDYITMHYFSTQGWAGWTATFGQLSDFQEELRYDDGYENVVIIAVGQTNISSFNDNFCANSDLPLVMDLYPSLPIRDQFSPYGLDHYLVILDYDGNYISHIDIPNLGNAQKNYIRSILEEYYEQSIMGDINNDFLINIQDVVLLINMILSNQTDSSADLNSDGTINVLDAIQLINIILS
;
A
#
# COMPACT_ATOMS: atom_id res chain seq x y z
N MET A 1 -36.73 43.96 4.35
CA MET A 1 -35.41 43.34 4.18
C MET A 1 -35.52 41.87 4.61
N LYS A 2 -35.60 40.97 3.64
CA LYS A 2 -35.63 39.51 3.92
C LYS A 2 -34.18 39.03 4.08
N LYS A 3 -33.80 38.54 5.28
CA LYS A 3 -32.53 37.89 5.53
C LYS A 3 -32.59 36.47 4.94
N ILE A 4 -31.80 36.24 3.89
CA ILE A 4 -31.56 34.91 3.35
C ILE A 4 -30.52 34.23 4.26
N PHE A 5 -30.95 33.19 4.98
CA PHE A 5 -30.04 32.31 5.72
C PHE A 5 -29.49 31.29 4.73
N LEU A 6 -28.21 31.45 4.39
CA LEU A 6 -27.47 30.46 3.61
C LEU A 6 -27.06 29.37 4.57
N ILE A 7 -27.77 28.23 4.52
CA ILE A 7 -27.35 27.00 5.23
C ILE A 7 -26.27 26.35 4.37
N LEU A 8 -25.01 26.53 4.76
CA LEU A 8 -23.90 25.73 4.24
C LEU A 8 -24.04 24.31 4.80
N PHE A 9 -24.54 23.40 3.98
CA PHE A 9 -24.39 21.97 4.22
C PHE A 9 -22.92 21.64 3.96
N SER A 10 -22.12 21.51 5.02
CA SER A 10 -20.86 20.81 4.95
C SER A 10 -21.17 19.33 4.77
N ILE A 11 -21.06 18.83 3.55
CA ILE A 11 -21.03 17.39 3.29
C ILE A 11 -19.67 16.95 3.83
N SER A 12 -19.66 16.44 5.06
CA SER A 12 -18.55 15.65 5.56
C SER A 12 -18.57 14.36 4.75
N TYR A 13 -17.69 14.24 3.77
CA TYR A 13 -17.34 12.94 3.23
C TYR A 13 -16.69 12.19 4.39
N LEU A 14 -17.38 11.23 4.97
CA LEU A 14 -16.81 10.18 5.77
C LEU A 14 -15.99 9.32 4.79
N PHE A 15 -14.75 9.70 4.54
CA PHE A 15 -13.77 8.77 4.01
C PHE A 15 -13.55 7.73 5.11
N CYS A 16 -14.01 6.52 4.89
CA CYS A 16 -13.65 5.39 5.71
C CYS A 16 -12.29 4.91 5.20
N ASN A 17 -11.23 5.62 5.57
CA ASN A 17 -9.89 5.15 5.32
C ASN A 17 -9.67 3.95 6.24
N TYR A 18 -9.30 2.82 5.65
CA TYR A 18 -8.79 1.67 6.40
C TYR A 18 -7.39 2.03 6.88
N GLU A 19 -7.15 1.92 8.17
CA GLU A 19 -5.91 2.42 8.77
C GLU A 19 -5.51 1.57 9.97
N TYR A 20 -4.24 1.18 10.02
CA TYR A 20 -3.61 0.64 11.22
C TYR A 20 -2.09 0.91 11.17
N SER A 21 -1.46 0.82 12.34
CA SER A 21 0.00 0.88 12.47
C SER A 21 0.41 -0.19 13.47
N LEU A 22 0.93 -1.30 12.99
CA LEU A 22 1.31 -2.46 13.80
C LEU A 22 2.69 -2.97 13.41
N GLU A 23 3.40 -3.52 14.40
CA GLU A 23 4.71 -4.13 14.18
C GLU A 23 4.62 -5.38 13.30
N ASP A 24 5.56 -5.51 12.36
CA ASP A 24 5.74 -6.72 11.56
C ASP A 24 6.39 -7.83 12.40
N PHE A 25 5.70 -8.93 12.57
CA PHE A 25 6.12 -10.10 13.34
C PHE A 25 6.88 -11.16 12.52
N ASN A 26 6.93 -11.01 11.19
CA ASN A 26 7.61 -11.99 10.35
C ASN A 26 9.12 -11.78 10.32
N THR A 27 9.87 -12.63 11.01
CA THR A 27 11.34 -12.55 11.10
C THR A 27 12.08 -12.70 9.78
N THR A 28 11.42 -13.16 8.73
CA THR A 28 11.97 -13.29 7.37
C THR A 28 11.61 -12.10 6.48
N SER A 29 10.69 -11.26 6.92
CA SER A 29 10.29 -10.05 6.20
C SER A 29 11.39 -8.98 6.23
N PRO A 30 11.58 -8.22 5.13
CA PRO A 30 12.46 -7.06 5.11
C PRO A 30 12.11 -5.97 6.13
N THR A 31 10.84 -5.90 6.53
CA THR A 31 10.33 -4.90 7.48
C THR A 31 10.18 -5.41 8.91
N TYR A 32 10.72 -6.61 9.22
CA TYR A 32 10.64 -7.19 10.56
C TYR A 32 10.98 -6.20 11.67
N GLY A 33 10.08 -6.08 12.65
CA GLY A 33 10.21 -5.17 13.78
C GLY A 33 9.88 -3.71 13.51
N ASN A 34 9.60 -3.34 12.24
CA ASN A 34 9.09 -2.02 11.90
C ASN A 34 7.57 -2.01 11.96
N TYR A 35 7.00 -0.81 12.08
CA TYR A 35 5.56 -0.62 11.98
C TYR A 35 5.17 -0.58 10.52
N VAL A 36 4.23 -1.43 10.12
CA VAL A 36 3.70 -1.49 8.78
C VAL A 36 2.28 -0.97 8.76
N TRP A 37 1.99 -0.50 7.74
CA TRP A 37 1.25 0.30 6.85
C TRP A 37 1.52 1.80 7.07
N GLU A 38 1.11 2.41 8.15
CA GLU A 38 1.44 3.79 8.47
C GLU A 38 2.65 3.87 9.43
N PRO A 39 3.74 4.60 9.10
CA PRO A 39 3.93 5.42 7.86
C PRO A 39 4.63 4.68 6.71
N GLU A 40 5.01 3.41 6.86
CA GLU A 40 5.93 2.69 5.94
C GLU A 40 5.38 2.55 4.52
N TYR A 41 4.04 2.39 4.38
CA TYR A 41 3.39 2.15 3.08
C TYR A 41 2.35 3.20 2.72
N SER A 42 2.52 4.47 3.15
CA SER A 42 1.58 5.56 2.87
C SER A 42 1.41 5.87 1.38
N ASP A 43 2.42 5.56 0.56
CA ASP A 43 2.42 5.81 -0.89
C ASP A 43 2.33 4.50 -1.70
N TYR A 44 1.68 3.47 -1.15
CA TYR A 44 1.55 2.16 -1.77
C TYR A 44 0.09 1.78 -2.02
N ILE A 45 -0.17 1.06 -3.10
CA ILE A 45 -1.35 0.21 -3.17
C ILE A 45 -1.09 -0.96 -2.23
N THR A 46 -1.94 -1.12 -1.23
CA THR A 46 -1.78 -2.16 -0.22
C THR A 46 -2.80 -3.29 -0.42
N MET A 47 -2.33 -4.51 -0.26
CA MET A 47 -3.15 -5.72 -0.36
C MET A 47 -3.10 -6.48 0.95
N HIS A 48 -4.23 -6.58 1.64
CA HIS A 48 -4.32 -7.15 2.99
C HIS A 48 -4.88 -8.58 2.92
N TYR A 49 -4.03 -9.56 3.18
CA TYR A 49 -4.41 -10.98 3.19
C TYR A 49 -4.84 -11.43 4.57
N PHE A 50 -6.11 -11.76 4.71
CA PHE A 50 -6.70 -12.24 5.96
C PHE A 50 -6.75 -13.77 5.98
N SER A 51 -6.21 -14.39 7.03
CA SER A 51 -6.39 -15.84 7.23
C SER A 51 -6.30 -16.21 8.71
N THR A 52 -6.98 -17.32 9.04
CA THR A 52 -6.88 -18.01 10.33
C THR A 52 -6.42 -19.46 10.15
N GLN A 53 -6.22 -19.92 8.92
CA GLN A 53 -5.90 -21.29 8.58
C GLN A 53 -4.40 -21.50 8.46
N GLY A 54 -3.83 -22.25 9.40
CA GLY A 54 -2.41 -22.61 9.42
C GLY A 54 -2.10 -24.07 9.00
N TRP A 55 -2.98 -24.73 8.25
CA TRP A 55 -2.82 -26.14 7.89
C TRP A 55 -1.86 -26.31 6.70
N ALA A 56 -1.27 -27.50 6.59
CA ALA A 56 -0.30 -27.81 5.53
C ALA A 56 -0.83 -27.58 4.09
N GLY A 57 -2.14 -27.56 3.87
CA GLY A 57 -2.74 -27.24 2.57
C GLY A 57 -2.66 -25.74 2.19
N TRP A 58 -2.44 -24.86 3.15
CA TRP A 58 -2.38 -23.39 2.95
C TRP A 58 -0.96 -22.85 2.86
N THR A 59 0.04 -23.61 3.29
CA THR A 59 1.45 -23.18 3.24
C THR A 59 1.93 -22.85 1.83
N ALA A 60 1.40 -23.55 0.82
CA ALA A 60 1.67 -23.28 -0.57
C ALA A 60 1.17 -21.87 -1.00
N THR A 61 -0.01 -21.45 -0.49
CA THR A 61 -0.56 -20.11 -0.78
C THR A 61 0.32 -19.02 -0.19
N PHE A 62 0.94 -19.23 0.97
CA PHE A 62 1.82 -18.22 1.59
C PHE A 62 3.06 -17.97 0.76
N GLY A 63 3.74 -19.03 0.28
CA GLY A 63 4.84 -18.90 -0.66
C GLY A 63 4.42 -18.27 -2.00
N GLN A 64 3.24 -18.69 -2.53
CA GLN A 64 2.71 -18.10 -3.76
C GLN A 64 2.42 -16.59 -3.64
N LEU A 65 2.05 -16.08 -2.46
CA LEU A 65 1.88 -14.65 -2.22
C LEU A 65 3.23 -13.91 -2.25
N SER A 66 4.27 -14.49 -1.64
CA SER A 66 5.64 -13.95 -1.72
C SER A 66 6.16 -13.95 -3.16
N ASP A 67 6.06 -15.08 -3.86
CA ASP A 67 6.46 -15.19 -5.27
C ASP A 67 5.71 -14.15 -6.13
N PHE A 68 4.41 -13.96 -5.85
CA PHE A 68 3.60 -13.00 -6.60
C PHE A 68 3.97 -11.54 -6.30
N GLN A 69 4.34 -11.22 -5.07
CA GLN A 69 4.89 -9.91 -4.72
C GLN A 69 6.17 -9.61 -5.52
N GLU A 70 7.04 -10.60 -5.68
CA GLU A 70 8.24 -10.48 -6.50
C GLU A 70 7.91 -10.33 -7.99
N GLU A 71 6.96 -11.13 -8.53
CA GLU A 71 6.48 -10.98 -9.92
C GLU A 71 5.95 -9.57 -10.17
N LEU A 72 5.08 -9.04 -9.28
CA LEU A 72 4.54 -7.69 -9.40
C LEU A 72 5.65 -6.64 -9.44
N ARG A 73 6.66 -6.77 -8.60
CA ARG A 73 7.75 -5.78 -8.49
C ARG A 73 8.74 -5.87 -9.64
N TYR A 74 9.22 -7.08 -9.98
CA TYR A 74 10.36 -7.25 -10.88
C TYR A 74 9.96 -7.57 -12.32
N ASP A 75 8.85 -8.27 -12.53
CA ASP A 75 8.39 -8.66 -13.86
C ASP A 75 7.35 -7.68 -14.43
N ASP A 76 6.44 -7.20 -13.57
CA ASP A 76 5.33 -6.33 -13.97
C ASP A 76 5.65 -4.83 -13.75
N GLY A 77 6.67 -4.48 -12.93
CA GLY A 77 7.13 -3.10 -12.69
C GLY A 77 6.29 -2.31 -11.68
N TYR A 78 5.48 -3.00 -10.86
CA TYR A 78 4.69 -2.37 -9.79
C TYR A 78 5.55 -2.22 -8.51
N GLU A 79 6.35 -1.17 -8.43
CA GLU A 79 7.27 -0.95 -7.30
C GLU A 79 6.55 -0.59 -5.99
N ASN A 80 5.48 0.23 -6.09
CA ASN A 80 4.70 0.73 -4.96
C ASN A 80 3.44 -0.10 -4.71
N VAL A 81 3.60 -1.43 -4.66
CA VAL A 81 2.54 -2.38 -4.30
C VAL A 81 3.08 -3.31 -3.21
N VAL A 82 2.31 -3.56 -2.16
CA VAL A 82 2.71 -4.46 -1.08
C VAL A 82 1.57 -5.35 -0.62
N ILE A 83 1.89 -6.63 -0.37
CA ILE A 83 1.00 -7.59 0.28
C ILE A 83 1.38 -7.67 1.75
N ILE A 84 0.40 -7.48 2.63
CA ILE A 84 0.54 -7.57 4.08
C ILE A 84 -0.40 -8.66 4.59
N ALA A 85 0.12 -9.63 5.33
CA ALA A 85 -0.72 -10.63 5.98
C ALA A 85 -1.26 -10.11 7.32
N VAL A 86 -2.51 -10.46 7.62
CA VAL A 86 -3.20 -10.12 8.86
C VAL A 86 -3.57 -11.39 9.61
N GLY A 87 -2.75 -11.77 10.55
CA GLY A 87 -2.97 -12.90 11.47
C GLY A 87 -3.84 -12.50 12.66
N GLN A 88 -3.91 -13.39 13.65
CA GLN A 88 -4.57 -13.13 14.93
C GLN A 88 -3.66 -13.53 16.10
N THR A 89 -3.69 -12.78 17.18
CA THR A 89 -2.83 -13.03 18.34
C THR A 89 -3.07 -14.37 19.03
N ASN A 90 -4.21 -15.04 18.80
CA ASN A 90 -4.57 -16.32 19.39
C ASN A 90 -4.38 -17.51 18.44
N ILE A 91 -3.89 -17.33 17.22
CA ILE A 91 -3.73 -18.40 16.21
C ILE A 91 -2.26 -18.55 15.82
N SER A 92 -1.46 -19.12 16.73
CA SER A 92 -0.04 -19.38 16.47
C SER A 92 0.20 -20.28 15.26
N SER A 93 -0.68 -21.27 15.01
CA SER A 93 -0.52 -22.18 13.89
C SER A 93 -0.54 -21.49 12.51
N PHE A 94 -1.32 -20.44 12.35
CA PHE A 94 -1.25 -19.61 11.14
C PHE A 94 0.03 -18.78 11.14
N ASN A 95 0.29 -18.05 12.22
CA ASN A 95 1.41 -17.12 12.31
C ASN A 95 2.75 -17.83 12.07
N ASP A 96 2.99 -18.96 12.76
CA ASP A 96 4.21 -19.75 12.64
C ASP A 96 4.38 -20.31 11.22
N ASN A 97 3.31 -20.83 10.60
CA ASN A 97 3.36 -21.38 9.26
C ASN A 97 3.50 -20.28 8.19
N PHE A 98 2.90 -19.13 8.38
CA PHE A 98 3.10 -18.00 7.48
C PHE A 98 4.56 -17.56 7.48
N CYS A 99 5.14 -17.27 8.63
CA CYS A 99 6.56 -16.87 8.76
C CYS A 99 7.54 -17.94 8.25
N ALA A 100 7.16 -19.22 8.29
CA ALA A 100 8.02 -20.29 7.77
C ALA A 100 7.97 -20.45 6.24
N ASN A 101 6.98 -19.87 5.55
CA ASN A 101 6.74 -20.07 4.12
C ASN A 101 6.56 -18.78 3.33
N SER A 102 6.66 -17.62 3.95
CA SER A 102 6.52 -16.30 3.32
C SER A 102 7.47 -15.30 3.94
N ASP A 103 8.00 -14.39 3.14
CA ASP A 103 8.82 -13.24 3.55
C ASP A 103 8.04 -11.93 3.58
N LEU A 104 6.73 -11.98 3.36
CA LEU A 104 5.84 -10.82 3.42
C LEU A 104 5.62 -10.36 4.87
N PRO A 105 5.34 -9.06 5.09
CA PRO A 105 4.96 -8.55 6.41
C PRO A 105 3.75 -9.28 7.01
N LEU A 106 3.82 -9.56 8.31
CA LEU A 106 2.73 -10.15 9.09
C LEU A 106 2.40 -9.28 10.30
N VAL A 107 1.21 -8.72 10.33
CA VAL A 107 0.67 -8.00 11.48
C VAL A 107 -0.34 -8.85 12.25
N MET A 108 -0.50 -8.56 13.55
CA MET A 108 -1.35 -9.34 14.45
C MET A 108 -2.59 -8.57 14.87
N ASP A 109 -3.75 -9.01 14.38
CA ASP A 109 -5.04 -8.52 14.84
C ASP A 109 -5.33 -9.03 16.25
N LEU A 110 -5.71 -8.13 17.15
CA LEU A 110 -5.82 -8.42 18.59
C LEU A 110 -7.12 -9.17 18.93
N TYR A 111 -7.01 -10.46 19.27
CA TYR A 111 -8.15 -11.25 19.74
C TYR A 111 -8.49 -10.90 21.23
N PRO A 112 -9.77 -10.83 21.63
CA PRO A 112 -10.98 -11.16 20.86
C PRO A 112 -11.61 -9.97 20.12
N SER A 113 -11.10 -8.77 20.24
CA SER A 113 -11.71 -7.56 19.67
C SER A 113 -11.58 -7.48 18.14
N LEU A 114 -10.50 -8.03 17.58
CA LEU A 114 -10.21 -8.06 16.14
C LEU A 114 -10.42 -6.73 15.42
N PRO A 115 -9.78 -5.63 15.89
CA PRO A 115 -10.06 -4.28 15.39
C PRO A 115 -9.74 -4.09 13.91
N ILE A 116 -8.75 -4.82 13.35
CA ILE A 116 -8.46 -4.75 11.92
C ILE A 116 -9.58 -5.44 11.13
N ARG A 117 -9.95 -6.65 11.49
CA ARG A 117 -11.05 -7.35 10.80
C ARG A 117 -12.37 -6.63 10.91
N ASP A 118 -12.64 -5.99 12.04
CA ASP A 118 -13.84 -5.16 12.24
C ASP A 118 -13.83 -3.95 11.30
N GLN A 119 -12.69 -3.27 11.18
CA GLN A 119 -12.49 -2.17 10.26
C GLN A 119 -12.67 -2.60 8.80
N PHE A 120 -12.12 -3.76 8.40
CA PHE A 120 -12.23 -4.31 7.05
C PHE A 120 -13.55 -5.07 6.78
N SER A 121 -14.51 -5.06 7.71
CA SER A 121 -15.81 -5.72 7.50
C SER A 121 -16.58 -5.07 6.35
N PRO A 122 -17.24 -5.88 5.47
CA PRO A 122 -17.42 -7.35 5.55
C PRO A 122 -16.31 -8.16 4.87
N TYR A 123 -15.19 -7.56 4.43
CA TYR A 123 -14.18 -8.19 3.58
C TYR A 123 -12.97 -8.76 4.36
N GLY A 124 -12.80 -8.45 5.64
CA GLY A 124 -11.75 -9.01 6.51
C GLY A 124 -12.00 -10.47 6.91
N LEU A 125 -12.44 -11.30 5.95
CA LEU A 125 -12.76 -12.72 6.15
C LEU A 125 -11.59 -13.62 5.76
N ASP A 126 -11.61 -14.86 6.24
CA ASP A 126 -10.59 -15.86 5.89
C ASP A 126 -10.48 -16.04 4.38
N HIS A 127 -9.25 -16.11 3.89
CA HIS A 127 -8.84 -16.26 2.50
C HIS A 127 -9.10 -15.04 1.60
N TYR A 128 -9.56 -13.94 2.15
CA TYR A 128 -9.73 -12.72 1.36
C TYR A 128 -8.43 -11.92 1.31
N LEU A 129 -8.13 -11.43 0.10
CA LEU A 129 -7.17 -10.37 -0.16
C LEU A 129 -7.96 -9.09 -0.46
N VAL A 130 -7.82 -8.08 0.38
CA VAL A 130 -8.48 -6.78 0.22
C VAL A 130 -7.47 -5.79 -0.33
N ILE A 131 -7.83 -5.06 -1.38
CA ILE A 131 -6.96 -4.14 -2.10
C ILE A 131 -7.41 -2.71 -1.80
N LEU A 132 -6.49 -1.87 -1.38
CA LEU A 132 -6.70 -0.45 -1.09
C LEU A 132 -5.82 0.40 -2.00
N ASP A 133 -6.29 1.61 -2.34
CA ASP A 133 -5.51 2.60 -3.07
C ASP A 133 -4.44 3.29 -2.19
N TYR A 134 -3.73 4.26 -2.75
CA TYR A 134 -2.68 5.04 -2.08
C TYR A 134 -3.19 5.86 -0.88
N ASP A 135 -4.47 6.20 -0.86
CA ASP A 135 -5.13 6.94 0.22
C ASP A 135 -5.77 6.01 1.26
N GLY A 136 -5.61 4.68 1.12
CA GLY A 136 -6.23 3.68 1.99
C GLY A 136 -7.72 3.47 1.72
N ASN A 137 -8.24 3.87 0.56
CA ASN A 137 -9.64 3.60 0.20
C ASN A 137 -9.78 2.22 -0.42
N TYR A 138 -10.92 1.58 -0.17
CA TYR A 138 -11.23 0.28 -0.74
C TYR A 138 -11.39 0.32 -2.26
N ILE A 139 -10.61 -0.51 -2.96
CA ILE A 139 -10.74 -0.75 -4.40
C ILE A 139 -11.53 -2.04 -4.65
N SER A 140 -11.04 -3.17 -4.13
CA SER A 140 -11.58 -4.49 -4.43
C SER A 140 -11.21 -5.52 -3.37
N HIS A 141 -11.79 -6.71 -3.48
CA HIS A 141 -11.39 -7.88 -2.74
C HIS A 141 -11.51 -9.13 -3.59
N ILE A 142 -10.74 -10.15 -3.26
CA ILE A 142 -10.76 -11.43 -3.94
C ILE A 142 -10.60 -12.56 -2.93
N ASP A 143 -11.38 -13.63 -3.11
CA ASP A 143 -11.22 -14.88 -2.35
C ASP A 143 -10.07 -15.69 -2.98
N ILE A 144 -9.01 -15.96 -2.19
CA ILE A 144 -7.81 -16.68 -2.63
C ILE A 144 -7.52 -17.90 -1.75
N PRO A 145 -8.36 -18.94 -1.81
CA PRO A 145 -8.03 -20.21 -1.17
C PRO A 145 -6.75 -20.81 -1.75
N ASN A 146 -6.39 -20.45 -2.97
CA ASN A 146 -5.09 -20.64 -3.61
C ASN A 146 -4.86 -19.49 -4.60
N LEU A 147 -3.60 -19.11 -4.84
CA LEU A 147 -3.26 -18.02 -5.75
C LEU A 147 -2.86 -18.57 -7.13
N GLY A 148 -3.87 -18.92 -7.92
CA GLY A 148 -3.67 -19.38 -9.31
C GLY A 148 -3.62 -18.21 -10.31
N ASN A 149 -3.35 -18.56 -11.59
CA ASN A 149 -3.22 -17.55 -12.66
C ASN A 149 -4.48 -16.68 -12.83
N ALA A 150 -5.67 -17.23 -12.57
CA ALA A 150 -6.90 -16.46 -12.68
C ALA A 150 -6.97 -15.33 -11.64
N GLN A 151 -6.57 -15.62 -10.40
CA GLN A 151 -6.51 -14.64 -9.32
C GLN A 151 -5.40 -13.62 -9.57
N LYS A 152 -4.20 -14.06 -9.98
CA LYS A 152 -3.09 -13.18 -10.32
C LYS A 152 -3.47 -12.21 -11.45
N ASN A 153 -4.09 -12.70 -12.53
CA ASN A 153 -4.52 -11.86 -13.65
C ASN A 153 -5.62 -10.88 -13.26
N TYR A 154 -6.53 -11.26 -12.37
CA TYR A 154 -7.54 -10.35 -11.86
C TYR A 154 -6.91 -9.22 -11.03
N ILE A 155 -5.96 -9.53 -10.16
CA ILE A 155 -5.21 -8.52 -9.39
C ILE A 155 -4.46 -7.59 -10.34
N ARG A 156 -3.76 -8.12 -11.35
CA ARG A 156 -3.08 -7.30 -12.37
C ARG A 156 -4.02 -6.34 -13.09
N SER A 157 -5.24 -6.80 -13.43
CA SER A 157 -6.21 -5.91 -14.08
C SER A 157 -6.69 -4.76 -13.19
N ILE A 158 -6.70 -4.96 -11.87
CA ILE A 158 -6.97 -3.89 -10.91
C ILE A 158 -5.76 -2.95 -10.85
N LEU A 159 -4.56 -3.49 -10.77
CA LEU A 159 -3.34 -2.66 -10.74
C LEU A 159 -3.18 -1.84 -12.02
N GLU A 160 -3.48 -2.40 -13.19
CA GLU A 160 -3.49 -1.66 -14.46
C GLU A 160 -4.43 -0.43 -14.44
N GLU A 161 -5.52 -0.49 -13.66
CA GLU A 161 -6.49 0.60 -13.55
C GLU A 161 -6.12 1.63 -12.48
N TYR A 162 -5.51 1.18 -11.37
CA TYR A 162 -5.32 2.02 -10.18
C TYR A 162 -3.85 2.35 -9.87
N TYR A 163 -2.91 1.63 -10.48
CA TYR A 163 -1.49 1.89 -10.27
C TYR A 163 -1.06 3.13 -11.06
N GLU A 164 -0.89 4.21 -10.34
CA GLU A 164 -0.25 5.39 -10.87
C GLU A 164 1.27 5.16 -10.79
N GLN A 165 1.87 4.89 -11.93
CA GLN A 165 3.32 4.82 -12.01
C GLN A 165 3.84 6.21 -11.64
N SER A 166 4.49 6.34 -10.49
CA SER A 166 5.13 7.61 -10.14
C SER A 166 6.23 7.87 -11.17
N ILE A 167 5.93 8.76 -12.10
CA ILE A 167 6.93 9.20 -13.08
C ILE A 167 7.92 10.06 -12.31
N MET A 168 9.16 9.59 -12.16
CA MET A 168 10.20 10.34 -11.48
C MET A 168 10.28 11.77 -12.02
N GLY A 169 9.98 12.75 -11.17
CA GLY A 169 9.92 14.17 -11.53
C GLY A 169 8.52 14.72 -11.86
N ASP A 170 7.49 13.88 -11.92
CA ASP A 170 6.09 14.32 -11.95
C ASP A 170 5.57 14.44 -10.50
N ILE A 171 5.79 15.61 -9.92
CA ILE A 171 5.53 15.87 -8.50
C ILE A 171 4.03 16.11 -8.22
N ASN A 172 3.28 16.55 -9.25
CA ASN A 172 1.84 16.83 -9.13
C ASN A 172 0.96 15.67 -9.62
N ASN A 173 1.56 14.57 -10.11
CA ASN A 173 0.90 13.38 -10.65
C ASN A 173 -0.09 13.69 -11.79
N ASP A 174 0.26 14.67 -12.67
CA ASP A 174 -0.55 14.98 -13.85
C ASP A 174 -0.07 14.26 -15.13
N PHE A 175 0.89 13.35 -15.00
CA PHE A 175 1.56 12.59 -16.06
C PHE A 175 2.38 13.43 -17.05
N LEU A 176 2.73 14.68 -16.67
CA LEU A 176 3.52 15.60 -17.47
C LEU A 176 4.66 16.19 -16.63
N ILE A 177 5.89 15.81 -16.92
CA ILE A 177 7.04 16.49 -16.31
C ILE A 177 7.18 17.87 -16.92
N ASN A 178 6.91 18.91 -16.13
CA ASN A 178 6.92 20.30 -16.59
C ASN A 178 7.32 21.30 -15.49
N ILE A 179 7.20 22.61 -15.78
CA ILE A 179 7.61 23.65 -14.83
C ILE A 179 6.79 23.67 -13.53
N GLN A 180 5.57 23.09 -13.52
CA GLN A 180 4.74 23.03 -12.32
C GLN A 180 5.37 22.12 -11.29
N ASP A 181 5.99 21.01 -11.72
CA ASP A 181 6.70 20.08 -10.85
C ASP A 181 7.93 20.72 -10.22
N VAL A 182 8.67 21.53 -10.99
CA VAL A 182 9.81 22.28 -10.45
C VAL A 182 9.36 23.23 -9.34
N VAL A 183 8.22 23.90 -9.50
CA VAL A 183 7.67 24.80 -8.47
C VAL A 183 7.28 24.01 -7.22
N LEU A 184 6.65 22.85 -7.37
CA LEU A 184 6.29 21.98 -6.25
C LEU A 184 7.54 21.44 -5.55
N LEU A 185 8.52 20.95 -6.30
CA LEU A 185 9.79 20.46 -5.76
C LEU A 185 10.51 21.56 -4.93
N ILE A 186 10.55 22.79 -5.43
CA ILE A 186 11.13 23.90 -4.68
C ILE A 186 10.35 24.15 -3.37
N ASN A 187 9.02 24.08 -3.39
CA ASN A 187 8.21 24.22 -2.18
C ASN A 187 8.47 23.09 -1.18
N MET A 188 8.65 21.84 -1.64
CA MET A 188 9.01 20.71 -0.81
C MET A 188 10.38 20.90 -0.15
N ILE A 189 11.39 21.35 -0.91
CA ILE A 189 12.72 21.67 -0.39
C ILE A 189 12.63 22.74 0.72
N LEU A 190 11.83 23.79 0.52
CA LEU A 190 11.67 24.86 1.50
C LEU A 190 10.89 24.46 2.76
N SER A 191 10.01 23.46 2.64
CA SER A 191 9.17 22.97 3.74
C SER A 191 9.71 21.70 4.41
N ASN A 192 10.85 21.16 3.94
CA ASN A 192 11.43 19.87 4.35
C ASN A 192 10.41 18.72 4.27
N GLN A 193 9.58 18.70 3.24
CA GLN A 193 8.72 17.56 2.92
C GLN A 193 9.53 16.49 2.19
N THR A 194 9.08 15.24 2.29
CA THR A 194 9.71 14.09 1.62
C THR A 194 8.70 13.46 0.67
N ASP A 195 9.18 13.14 -0.55
CA ASP A 195 8.42 12.43 -1.57
C ASP A 195 9.44 11.68 -2.44
N SER A 196 9.24 10.39 -2.66
CA SER A 196 10.18 9.57 -3.41
C SER A 196 10.31 10.00 -4.89
N SER A 197 9.25 10.55 -5.49
CA SER A 197 9.26 11.09 -6.85
C SER A 197 10.11 12.35 -7.01
N ALA A 198 10.47 12.99 -5.91
CA ALA A 198 11.22 14.23 -5.82
C ALA A 198 12.75 14.03 -5.64
N ASP A 199 13.19 12.82 -5.25
CA ASP A 199 14.62 12.47 -5.12
C ASP A 199 15.15 11.92 -6.46
N LEU A 200 15.35 12.84 -7.41
CA LEU A 200 15.70 12.48 -8.78
C LEU A 200 17.11 11.89 -8.92
N ASN A 201 18.00 12.20 -7.98
CA ASN A 201 19.37 11.68 -7.98
C ASN A 201 19.57 10.43 -7.10
N SER A 202 18.50 10.02 -6.36
CA SER A 202 18.48 8.86 -5.47
C SER A 202 19.58 8.90 -4.38
N ASP A 203 19.87 10.11 -3.86
CA ASP A 203 20.85 10.27 -2.77
C ASP A 203 20.20 10.23 -1.37
N GLY A 204 18.86 10.07 -1.30
CA GLY A 204 18.07 9.99 -0.09
C GLY A 204 17.73 11.37 0.50
N THR A 205 18.00 12.48 -0.23
CA THR A 205 17.72 13.83 0.25
C THR A 205 17.16 14.73 -0.85
N ILE A 206 15.94 15.22 -0.67
CA ILE A 206 15.35 16.18 -1.60
C ILE A 206 15.99 17.56 -1.40
N ASN A 207 16.71 18.01 -2.42
CA ASN A 207 17.47 19.26 -2.36
C ASN A 207 17.58 19.96 -3.72
N VAL A 208 18.37 21.05 -3.80
CA VAL A 208 18.51 21.82 -5.03
C VAL A 208 19.10 21.04 -6.21
N LEU A 209 19.82 19.94 -5.95
CA LEU A 209 20.39 19.10 -7.02
C LEU A 209 19.30 18.37 -7.79
N ASP A 210 18.23 17.94 -7.10
CA ASP A 210 17.05 17.33 -7.72
C ASP A 210 16.31 18.33 -8.59
N ALA A 211 16.14 19.57 -8.11
CA ALA A 211 15.53 20.62 -8.91
C ALA A 211 16.34 20.93 -10.18
N ILE A 212 17.66 20.91 -10.13
CA ILE A 212 18.53 21.05 -11.30
C ILE A 212 18.35 19.86 -12.25
N GLN A 213 18.25 18.65 -11.72
CA GLN A 213 18.06 17.44 -12.53
C GLN A 213 16.69 17.46 -13.21
N LEU A 214 15.63 17.85 -12.49
CA LEU A 214 14.29 18.01 -13.06
C LEU A 214 14.25 19.03 -14.20
N ILE A 215 14.90 20.19 -14.00
CA ILE A 215 15.00 21.20 -15.05
C ILE A 215 15.71 20.63 -16.30
N ASN A 216 16.78 19.84 -16.12
CA ASN A 216 17.49 19.22 -17.24
C ASN A 216 16.61 18.21 -17.99
N ILE A 217 15.76 17.46 -17.30
CA ILE A 217 14.79 16.53 -17.91
C ILE A 217 13.78 17.33 -18.77
N ILE A 218 13.26 18.45 -18.25
CA ILE A 218 12.30 19.29 -18.97
C ILE A 218 12.89 19.93 -20.23
N LEU A 219 14.20 20.22 -20.22
CA LEU A 219 14.87 20.90 -21.34
C LEU A 219 15.47 19.94 -22.38
N SER A 220 15.46 18.61 -22.14
CA SER A 220 16.01 17.60 -23.03
C SER A 220 15.01 17.20 -24.11
#